data_7b7c1ac73a36cdc5a2414cd2200783f5
#
_entry.id   7b7c1ac73a36cdc5a2414cd2200783f5
#
_cell.length_a   1.000
_cell.length_b   1.000
_cell.length_c   1.000
_cell.angle_alpha   90.00
_cell.angle_beta   90.00
_cell.angle_gamma   90.00
#
_symmetry.space_group_name_H-M   'P 1'
#
loop_
_entity.id
_entity.type
_entity.pdbx_description
1 polymer ?
#
loop_
_entity_poly.entity_id
_entity_poly.type
_entity_poly.pdbx_seq_one_letter_code
_entity_poly.pdbx_strand_id
1 'polypeptide(L)'
;MTRIAVLGGGVSGLSTAHALQWQGQQAGLELQITVLEKEPRLGGKFWSIQEEGFLCEWGPNGFLDSKPMTLELCDRLRIRDRLLRSDDNARKRFIYSAGQLHRLPENGPSFLKSQLLSWRGKGRLAAEPLIPARRDGADETLAEFARRRLGQEALDKLIGPMVSGIFAGDPETMSLQSCFPRIHQLEQEYGGLIKAMVRLARQKRAERKAGKEVASAAGPGGVLTSFRGGVQELTDHTAAALAGPVRTGAEVREIRKSQDGFELSLANGETLEADLVVSAVPAHALAGLMAPLDSAMAELLRQIPYASMNVICFGYQREKISRPLDGFGYLIPRREGRQTLGTLWDSSIFPNRAPQGQVLLRSMMGGATKPGAIALSDAEVKSRVMGDLRQIMGVGAEPDFVRIFRHEQAIPQYTVGHARRLRGLEERLSNWPGLFFTGNAFFGIGINDCVHAADQTALRVLTFLRQRQV
;
A
#
# COMPACT_ATOMS: atom_id res chain seq x y z
N MET A 1 9.80 -24.31 24.80
CA MET A 1 9.73 -22.91 24.37
C MET A 1 10.29 -22.79 22.97
N THR A 2 9.51 -22.29 21.99
CA THR A 2 9.92 -22.24 20.57
C THR A 2 10.50 -20.87 20.23
N ARG A 3 11.71 -20.83 19.67
CA ARG A 3 12.41 -19.60 19.25
C ARG A 3 12.01 -19.21 17.85
N ILE A 4 11.45 -18.02 17.68
CA ILE A 4 10.99 -17.51 16.38
C ILE A 4 11.74 -16.21 16.08
N ALA A 5 12.48 -16.17 14.97
CA ALA A 5 13.09 -14.95 14.45
C ALA A 5 12.17 -14.32 13.40
N VAL A 6 11.79 -13.06 13.60
CA VAL A 6 11.04 -12.24 12.65
C VAL A 6 11.99 -11.23 12.03
N LEU A 7 12.23 -11.33 10.72
CA LEU A 7 13.14 -10.46 9.99
C LEU A 7 12.39 -9.25 9.42
N GLY A 8 12.80 -8.05 9.80
CA GLY A 8 12.25 -6.77 9.39
C GLY A 8 11.33 -6.16 10.45
N GLY A 9 11.69 -4.97 10.92
CA GLY A 9 10.97 -4.15 11.93
C GLY A 9 9.97 -3.16 11.32
N GLY A 10 9.48 -3.42 10.09
CA GLY A 10 8.38 -2.66 9.48
C GLY A 10 7.01 -3.14 9.97
N VAL A 11 5.93 -2.48 9.48
CA VAL A 11 4.54 -2.81 9.88
C VAL A 11 4.23 -4.30 9.75
N SER A 12 4.69 -4.97 8.68
CA SER A 12 4.41 -6.39 8.47
C SER A 12 5.09 -7.27 9.51
N GLY A 13 6.39 -7.04 9.80
CA GLY A 13 7.13 -7.85 10.76
C GLY A 13 6.67 -7.62 12.19
N LEU A 14 6.50 -6.36 12.61
CA LEU A 14 6.01 -6.02 13.95
C LEU A 14 4.60 -6.55 14.18
N SER A 15 3.67 -6.38 13.21
CA SER A 15 2.33 -6.94 13.32
C SER A 15 2.34 -8.46 13.37
N THR A 16 3.27 -9.13 12.64
CA THR A 16 3.40 -10.59 12.66
C THR A 16 3.93 -11.07 14.02
N ALA A 17 4.95 -10.40 14.57
CA ALA A 17 5.47 -10.72 15.90
C ALA A 17 4.37 -10.55 16.96
N HIS A 18 3.60 -9.46 16.90
CA HIS A 18 2.47 -9.23 17.80
C HIS A 18 1.35 -10.28 17.63
N ALA A 19 1.01 -10.63 16.39
CA ALA A 19 0.00 -11.66 16.11
C ALA A 19 0.43 -13.05 16.63
N LEU A 20 1.71 -13.41 16.46
CA LEU A 20 2.29 -14.64 17.02
C LEU A 20 2.22 -14.64 18.55
N GLN A 21 2.60 -13.53 19.20
CA GLN A 21 2.50 -13.40 20.65
C GLN A 21 1.05 -13.55 21.13
N TRP A 22 0.13 -12.80 20.54
CA TRP A 22 -1.27 -12.76 20.94
C TRP A 22 -2.00 -14.09 20.70
N GLN A 23 -1.89 -14.67 19.48
CA GLN A 23 -2.50 -15.94 19.12
C GLN A 23 -1.82 -17.13 19.83
N GLY A 24 -0.49 -17.07 20.02
CA GLY A 24 0.29 -18.08 20.75
C GLY A 24 -0.15 -18.19 22.21
N GLN A 25 -0.32 -17.04 22.88
CA GLN A 25 -0.85 -17.00 24.26
C GLN A 25 -2.25 -17.62 24.36
N GLN A 26 -3.14 -17.32 23.42
CA GLN A 26 -4.48 -17.92 23.39
C GLN A 26 -4.44 -19.44 23.13
N ALA A 27 -3.42 -19.91 22.40
CA ALA A 27 -3.21 -21.31 22.11
C ALA A 27 -2.44 -22.07 23.21
N GLY A 28 -2.02 -21.40 24.29
CA GLY A 28 -1.21 -21.97 25.36
C GLY A 28 0.21 -22.36 24.92
N LEU A 29 0.76 -21.72 23.89
CA LEU A 29 2.10 -21.99 23.37
C LEU A 29 3.13 -21.01 23.94
N GLU A 30 4.25 -21.54 24.40
CA GLU A 30 5.39 -20.75 24.85
C GLU A 30 6.28 -20.39 23.66
N LEU A 31 6.22 -19.13 23.22
CA LEU A 31 6.99 -18.61 22.10
C LEU A 31 7.99 -17.55 22.57
N GLN A 32 9.23 -17.69 22.13
CA GLN A 32 10.27 -16.66 22.26
C GLN A 32 10.42 -15.97 20.89
N ILE A 33 9.89 -14.78 20.75
CA ILE A 33 9.87 -14.04 19.50
C ILE A 33 10.93 -12.95 19.55
N THR A 34 11.84 -12.95 18.57
CA THR A 34 12.85 -11.89 18.41
C THR A 34 12.65 -11.22 17.07
N VAL A 35 12.49 -9.89 17.05
CA VAL A 35 12.43 -9.08 15.83
C VAL A 35 13.82 -8.53 15.53
N LEU A 36 14.28 -8.71 14.28
CA LEU A 36 15.58 -8.23 13.80
C LEU A 36 15.38 -7.20 12.69
N GLU A 37 15.79 -5.95 12.93
CA GLU A 37 15.71 -4.84 11.98
C GLU A 37 17.11 -4.34 11.65
N LYS A 38 17.43 -4.19 10.35
CA LYS A 38 18.74 -3.73 9.91
C LYS A 38 19.01 -2.24 10.19
N GLU A 39 17.94 -1.43 10.08
CA GLU A 39 18.06 0.01 10.29
C GLU A 39 18.13 0.36 11.79
N PRO A 40 18.67 1.54 12.14
CA PRO A 40 18.71 1.99 13.54
C PRO A 40 17.32 2.36 14.09
N ARG A 41 16.29 2.41 13.26
CA ARG A 41 14.90 2.71 13.62
C ARG A 41 13.94 1.63 13.15
N LEU A 42 12.80 1.53 13.83
CA LEU A 42 11.69 0.69 13.44
C LEU A 42 10.73 1.39 12.47
N GLY A 43 9.72 0.66 11.99
CA GLY A 43 8.63 1.16 11.17
C GLY A 43 8.84 0.97 9.67
N GLY A 44 10.06 0.73 9.21
CA GLY A 44 10.33 0.57 7.78
C GLY A 44 9.88 1.80 6.98
N LYS A 45 8.84 1.66 6.15
CA LYS A 45 8.26 2.78 5.38
C LYS A 45 7.25 3.64 6.16
N PHE A 46 6.94 3.28 7.38
CA PHE A 46 6.13 4.06 8.30
C PHE A 46 7.07 4.99 9.09
N TRP A 47 7.25 6.17 8.57
CA TRP A 47 8.05 7.19 9.21
C TRP A 47 7.34 8.53 9.10
N SER A 48 7.00 9.08 10.24
CA SER A 48 6.34 10.37 10.38
C SER A 48 7.33 11.34 11.02
N ILE A 49 7.69 12.39 10.30
CA ILE A 49 8.67 13.38 10.76
C ILE A 49 7.95 14.66 11.12
N GLN A 50 8.13 15.11 12.35
CA GLN A 50 7.69 16.43 12.77
C GLN A 50 8.86 17.40 12.75
N GLU A 51 8.75 18.43 11.89
CA GLU A 51 9.80 19.42 11.68
C GLU A 51 9.16 20.78 11.42
N GLU A 52 9.61 21.82 12.10
CA GLU A 52 9.06 23.19 12.01
C GLU A 52 7.52 23.26 12.17
N GLY A 53 6.96 22.37 12.98
CA GLY A 53 5.51 22.24 13.19
C GLY A 53 4.75 21.50 12.09
N PHE A 54 5.39 21.11 10.98
CA PHE A 54 4.81 20.24 9.95
C PHE A 54 4.99 18.77 10.32
N LEU A 55 3.94 17.99 10.10
CA LEU A 55 3.99 16.52 10.25
C LEU A 55 3.98 15.88 8.85
N CYS A 56 5.14 15.42 8.42
CA CYS A 56 5.39 14.84 7.10
C CYS A 56 5.41 13.31 7.15
N GLU A 57 4.60 12.67 6.32
CA GLU A 57 4.62 11.22 6.14
C GLU A 57 5.62 10.84 5.05
N TRP A 58 6.57 9.97 5.39
CA TRP A 58 7.56 9.45 4.46
C TRP A 58 6.95 8.49 3.43
N GLY A 59 5.96 7.70 3.84
CA GLY A 59 5.31 6.68 3.04
C GLY A 59 3.79 6.83 2.97
N PRO A 60 3.02 5.86 3.51
CA PRO A 60 1.57 5.91 3.51
C PRO A 60 1.04 7.05 4.39
N ASN A 61 -0.18 7.50 4.09
CA ASN A 61 -0.84 8.57 4.86
C ASN A 61 -1.85 8.04 5.90
N GLY A 62 -2.25 6.79 5.76
CA GLY A 62 -3.26 6.15 6.59
C GLY A 62 -3.88 4.94 5.91
N PHE A 63 -4.94 4.42 6.50
CA PHE A 63 -5.69 3.25 6.04
C PHE A 63 -7.18 3.54 5.97
N LEU A 64 -7.92 2.75 5.18
CA LEU A 64 -9.39 2.87 5.12
C LEU A 64 -10.02 2.08 6.27
N ASP A 65 -10.90 2.72 7.03
CA ASP A 65 -11.61 2.12 8.17
C ASP A 65 -12.73 1.12 7.76
N SER A 66 -13.00 1.01 6.46
CA SER A 66 -13.93 0.01 5.92
C SER A 66 -13.42 -1.44 5.98
N LYS A 67 -12.12 -1.63 6.21
CA LYS A 67 -11.50 -2.93 6.46
C LYS A 67 -11.11 -3.01 7.94
N PRO A 68 -11.54 -4.04 8.70
CA PRO A 68 -11.42 -4.04 10.16
C PRO A 68 -10.01 -4.31 10.69
N MET A 69 -9.13 -4.92 9.90
CA MET A 69 -7.89 -5.54 10.40
C MET A 69 -6.98 -4.58 11.17
N THR A 70 -6.73 -3.37 10.61
CA THR A 70 -5.89 -2.38 11.32
C THR A 70 -6.60 -1.82 12.55
N LEU A 71 -7.94 -1.67 12.51
CA LEU A 71 -8.72 -1.25 13.67
C LEU A 71 -8.69 -2.29 14.78
N GLU A 72 -8.77 -3.59 14.45
CA GLU A 72 -8.64 -4.69 15.39
C GLU A 72 -7.25 -4.74 16.04
N LEU A 73 -6.19 -4.45 15.25
CA LEU A 73 -4.85 -4.29 15.81
C LEU A 73 -4.79 -3.10 16.78
N CYS A 74 -5.39 -1.96 16.42
CA CYS A 74 -5.48 -0.79 17.33
C CYS A 74 -6.23 -1.11 18.62
N ASP A 75 -7.27 -1.97 18.58
CA ASP A 75 -7.98 -2.43 19.77
C ASP A 75 -7.09 -3.29 20.66
N ARG A 76 -6.38 -4.26 20.06
CA ARG A 76 -5.41 -5.12 20.81
C ARG A 76 -4.31 -4.28 21.47
N LEU A 77 -3.84 -3.22 20.79
CA LEU A 77 -2.84 -2.30 21.29
C LEU A 77 -3.40 -1.22 22.23
N ARG A 78 -4.72 -1.09 22.36
CA ARG A 78 -5.42 -0.06 23.15
C ARG A 78 -5.09 1.39 22.73
N ILE A 79 -4.98 1.62 21.40
CA ILE A 79 -4.63 2.93 20.83
C ILE A 79 -5.74 3.55 19.95
N ARG A 80 -6.98 3.14 20.14
CA ARG A 80 -8.12 3.69 19.39
C ARG A 80 -8.31 5.19 19.57
N ASP A 81 -8.00 5.72 20.74
CA ASP A 81 -8.04 7.15 21.07
C ASP A 81 -6.99 7.98 20.31
N ARG A 82 -5.96 7.32 19.79
CA ARG A 82 -4.91 7.94 18.95
C ARG A 82 -5.33 8.12 17.50
N LEU A 83 -6.41 7.47 17.07
CA LEU A 83 -6.88 7.53 15.69
C LEU A 83 -7.36 8.94 15.33
N LEU A 84 -7.03 9.35 14.11
CA LEU A 84 -7.46 10.59 13.49
C LEU A 84 -8.14 10.29 12.16
N ARG A 85 -9.43 10.57 12.05
CA ARG A 85 -10.17 10.43 10.80
C ARG A 85 -9.91 11.63 9.91
N SER A 86 -9.86 11.39 8.59
CA SER A 86 -9.76 12.47 7.62
C SER A 86 -10.99 13.36 7.64
N ASP A 87 -10.79 14.64 7.31
CA ASP A 87 -11.88 15.58 7.09
C ASP A 87 -12.83 15.11 5.99
N ASP A 88 -14.13 15.42 6.11
CA ASP A 88 -15.13 15.02 5.11
C ASP A 88 -14.88 15.66 3.73
N ASN A 89 -14.26 16.85 3.68
CA ASN A 89 -13.83 17.47 2.42
C ASN A 89 -12.81 16.62 1.67
N ALA A 90 -12.00 15.81 2.38
CA ALA A 90 -11.06 14.88 1.77
C ALA A 90 -11.70 13.80 0.88
N ARG A 91 -13.02 13.65 0.89
CA ARG A 91 -13.74 12.79 -0.07
C ARG A 91 -13.68 13.33 -1.50
N LYS A 92 -13.56 14.67 -1.67
CA LYS A 92 -13.41 15.29 -2.99
C LYS A 92 -12.02 15.00 -3.55
N ARG A 93 -11.96 14.28 -4.64
CA ARG A 93 -10.72 13.91 -5.34
C ARG A 93 -10.73 14.50 -6.73
N PHE A 94 -9.56 14.88 -7.23
CA PHE A 94 -9.45 15.53 -8.51
C PHE A 94 -8.52 14.78 -9.46
N ILE A 95 -8.75 14.95 -10.76
CA ILE A 95 -7.86 14.55 -11.85
C ILE A 95 -7.51 15.80 -12.64
N TYR A 96 -6.23 16.03 -12.85
CA TYR A 96 -5.77 17.08 -13.77
C TYR A 96 -5.88 16.58 -15.21
N SER A 97 -6.63 17.27 -16.05
CA SER A 97 -6.75 16.94 -17.47
C SER A 97 -7.09 18.19 -18.29
N ALA A 98 -6.46 18.32 -19.45
CA ALA A 98 -6.68 19.45 -20.37
C ALA A 98 -6.57 20.83 -19.69
N GLY A 99 -5.56 21.01 -18.84
CA GLY A 99 -5.28 22.29 -18.18
C GLY A 99 -6.15 22.58 -16.95
N GLN A 100 -7.02 21.69 -16.52
CA GLN A 100 -7.97 21.92 -15.42
C GLN A 100 -8.02 20.75 -14.44
N LEU A 101 -8.40 21.04 -13.20
CA LEU A 101 -8.70 20.03 -12.17
C LEU A 101 -10.18 19.67 -12.23
N HIS A 102 -10.47 18.44 -12.63
CA HIS A 102 -11.81 17.87 -12.71
C HIS A 102 -12.08 17.05 -11.44
N ARG A 103 -13.16 17.39 -10.72
CA ARG A 103 -13.61 16.56 -9.59
C ARG A 103 -14.04 15.19 -10.08
N LEU A 104 -13.56 14.13 -9.44
CA LEU A 104 -14.05 12.78 -9.70
C LEU A 104 -15.53 12.66 -9.34
N PRO A 105 -16.36 12.11 -10.23
CA PRO A 105 -17.78 11.93 -9.98
C PRO A 105 -18.02 10.84 -8.92
N GLU A 106 -18.87 11.12 -7.95
CA GLU A 106 -19.22 10.20 -6.86
C GLU A 106 -20.49 9.41 -7.12
N ASN A 107 -21.30 9.83 -8.09
CA ASN A 107 -22.59 9.21 -8.44
C ASN A 107 -22.91 9.38 -9.93
N GLY A 108 -23.97 8.69 -10.40
CA GLY A 108 -24.39 8.72 -11.80
C GLY A 108 -24.70 10.12 -12.34
N PRO A 109 -25.50 10.96 -11.66
CA PRO A 109 -25.75 12.33 -12.11
C PRO A 109 -24.49 13.18 -12.21
N SER A 110 -23.57 13.10 -11.24
CA SER A 110 -22.30 13.83 -11.29
C SER A 110 -21.39 13.28 -12.39
N PHE A 111 -21.44 11.98 -12.69
CA PHE A 111 -20.70 11.38 -13.80
C PHE A 111 -21.18 11.93 -15.16
N LEU A 112 -22.50 12.05 -15.37
CA LEU A 112 -23.03 12.58 -16.61
C LEU A 112 -22.67 14.06 -16.82
N LYS A 113 -22.63 14.86 -15.74
CA LYS A 113 -22.25 16.28 -15.78
C LYS A 113 -20.73 16.51 -15.87
N SER A 114 -19.91 15.55 -15.47
CA SER A 114 -18.45 15.66 -15.46
C SER A 114 -17.91 15.86 -16.89
N GLN A 115 -16.96 16.76 -17.06
CA GLN A 115 -16.23 16.99 -18.31
C GLN A 115 -14.94 16.14 -18.42
N LEU A 116 -14.68 15.29 -17.44
CA LEU A 116 -13.46 14.46 -17.42
C LEU A 116 -13.41 13.49 -18.60
N LEU A 117 -14.56 12.87 -18.94
CA LEU A 117 -14.69 12.03 -20.12
C LEU A 117 -15.55 12.72 -21.19
N SER A 118 -15.16 12.53 -22.44
CA SER A 118 -15.96 12.93 -23.59
C SER A 118 -17.30 12.16 -23.64
N TRP A 119 -18.27 12.64 -24.41
CA TRP A 119 -19.52 11.91 -24.63
C TRP A 119 -19.30 10.54 -25.28
N ARG A 120 -18.29 10.40 -26.15
CA ARG A 120 -17.87 9.11 -26.72
C ARG A 120 -17.31 8.18 -25.64
N GLY A 121 -16.46 8.71 -24.75
CA GLY A 121 -15.92 7.95 -23.60
C GLY A 121 -17.02 7.48 -22.65
N LYS A 122 -17.98 8.36 -22.33
CA LYS A 122 -19.15 8.00 -21.50
C LYS A 122 -20.01 6.93 -22.16
N GLY A 123 -20.31 7.06 -23.48
CA GLY A 123 -21.03 6.06 -24.25
C GLY A 123 -20.32 4.71 -24.29
N ARG A 124 -18.98 4.74 -24.48
CA ARG A 124 -18.15 3.53 -24.46
C ARG A 124 -18.20 2.83 -23.09
N LEU A 125 -18.16 3.59 -22.00
CA LEU A 125 -18.26 3.06 -20.64
C LEU A 125 -19.67 2.51 -20.36
N ALA A 126 -20.72 3.17 -20.82
CA ALA A 126 -22.08 2.71 -20.69
C ALA A 126 -22.35 1.39 -21.48
N ALA A 127 -21.58 1.14 -22.55
CA ALA A 127 -21.63 -0.10 -23.33
C ALA A 127 -20.87 -1.27 -22.68
N GLU A 128 -20.24 -1.09 -21.49
CA GLU A 128 -19.49 -2.13 -20.77
C GLU A 128 -20.29 -3.45 -20.58
N PRO A 129 -21.59 -3.43 -20.26
CA PRO A 129 -22.37 -4.66 -20.10
C PRO A 129 -22.46 -5.54 -21.36
N LEU A 130 -22.22 -4.97 -22.54
CA LEU A 130 -22.25 -5.70 -23.82
C LEU A 130 -20.93 -6.43 -24.10
N ILE A 131 -19.87 -6.11 -23.37
CA ILE A 131 -18.56 -6.73 -23.55
C ILE A 131 -18.54 -8.10 -22.86
N PRO A 132 -18.18 -9.19 -23.57
CA PRO A 132 -18.09 -10.51 -22.97
C PRO A 132 -16.97 -10.58 -21.91
N ALA A 133 -17.19 -11.41 -20.90
CA ALA A 133 -16.14 -11.71 -19.92
C ALA A 133 -15.02 -12.53 -20.58
N ARG A 134 -13.78 -12.26 -20.22
CA ARG A 134 -12.63 -13.07 -20.59
C ARG A 134 -12.59 -14.31 -19.71
N ARG A 135 -12.59 -15.51 -20.31
CA ARG A 135 -12.67 -16.81 -19.61
C ARG A 135 -11.54 -17.76 -19.96
N ASP A 136 -10.49 -17.26 -20.60
CA ASP A 136 -9.33 -18.07 -21.00
C ASP A 136 -8.37 -18.39 -19.84
N GLY A 137 -8.63 -17.84 -18.64
CA GLY A 137 -7.78 -18.03 -17.46
C GLY A 137 -6.42 -17.32 -17.53
N ALA A 138 -6.14 -16.59 -18.61
CA ALA A 138 -4.90 -15.86 -18.76
C ALA A 138 -4.88 -14.61 -17.89
N ASP A 139 -3.73 -14.34 -17.29
CA ASP A 139 -3.48 -13.10 -16.57
C ASP A 139 -3.35 -11.93 -17.58
N GLU A 140 -4.15 -10.89 -17.40
CA GLU A 140 -4.14 -9.71 -18.27
C GLU A 140 -3.66 -8.46 -17.53
N THR A 141 -3.12 -7.50 -18.27
CA THR A 141 -2.73 -6.22 -17.69
C THR A 141 -3.96 -5.37 -17.36
N LEU A 142 -3.79 -4.44 -16.42
CA LEU A 142 -4.82 -3.44 -16.11
C LEU A 142 -5.19 -2.60 -17.33
N ALA A 143 -4.22 -2.32 -18.20
CA ALA A 143 -4.45 -1.58 -19.43
C ALA A 143 -5.27 -2.38 -20.46
N GLU A 144 -4.95 -3.66 -20.69
CA GLU A 144 -5.72 -4.54 -21.56
C GLU A 144 -7.16 -4.66 -21.08
N PHE A 145 -7.37 -4.92 -19.78
CA PHE A 145 -8.69 -4.96 -19.18
C PHE A 145 -9.46 -3.66 -19.38
N ALA A 146 -8.83 -2.51 -19.05
CA ALA A 146 -9.49 -1.22 -19.17
C ALA A 146 -9.84 -0.86 -20.62
N ARG A 147 -8.92 -1.09 -21.58
CA ARG A 147 -9.21 -0.88 -23.01
C ARG A 147 -10.37 -1.72 -23.48
N ARG A 148 -10.35 -3.00 -23.17
CA ARG A 148 -11.34 -3.99 -23.57
C ARG A 148 -12.73 -3.64 -22.99
N ARG A 149 -12.81 -3.32 -21.70
CA ARG A 149 -14.08 -3.11 -21.02
C ARG A 149 -14.55 -1.66 -20.97
N LEU A 150 -13.66 -0.74 -20.63
CA LEU A 150 -14.02 0.65 -20.33
C LEU A 150 -13.66 1.62 -21.46
N GLY A 151 -12.72 1.24 -22.32
CA GLY A 151 -12.21 2.04 -23.42
C GLY A 151 -10.96 2.86 -23.06
N GLN A 152 -10.27 3.33 -24.11
CA GLN A 152 -8.97 4.01 -23.97
C GLN A 152 -9.05 5.29 -23.12
N GLU A 153 -10.10 6.08 -23.27
CA GLU A 153 -10.23 7.33 -22.52
C GLU A 153 -10.38 7.08 -21.01
N ALA A 154 -11.11 6.02 -20.63
CA ALA A 154 -11.21 5.60 -19.22
C ALA A 154 -9.89 5.06 -18.68
N LEU A 155 -9.12 4.32 -19.49
CA LEU A 155 -7.77 3.92 -19.12
C LEU A 155 -6.90 5.15 -18.85
N ASP A 156 -6.85 6.10 -19.76
CA ASP A 156 -5.98 7.26 -19.69
C ASP A 156 -6.31 8.18 -18.51
N LYS A 157 -7.61 8.45 -18.28
CA LYS A 157 -8.06 9.49 -17.37
C LYS A 157 -8.53 9.00 -16.00
N LEU A 158 -8.83 7.69 -15.86
CA LEU A 158 -9.34 7.12 -14.60
C LEU A 158 -8.42 6.01 -14.08
N ILE A 159 -8.22 4.95 -14.87
CA ILE A 159 -7.51 3.76 -14.39
C ILE A 159 -6.00 4.02 -14.26
N GLY A 160 -5.39 4.64 -15.26
CA GLY A 160 -3.96 4.97 -15.22
C GLY A 160 -3.57 5.82 -14.01
N PRO A 161 -4.22 6.98 -13.78
CA PRO A 161 -3.97 7.78 -12.58
C PRO A 161 -4.24 7.02 -11.28
N MET A 162 -5.28 6.18 -11.21
CA MET A 162 -5.57 5.34 -10.03
C MET A 162 -4.43 4.35 -9.76
N VAL A 163 -3.95 3.65 -10.77
CA VAL A 163 -2.82 2.70 -10.66
C VAL A 163 -1.55 3.43 -10.24
N SER A 164 -1.29 4.58 -10.85
CA SER A 164 -0.17 5.45 -10.48
C SER A 164 -0.26 5.94 -9.03
N GLY A 165 -1.44 6.34 -8.58
CA GLY A 165 -1.66 6.83 -7.21
C GLY A 165 -1.58 5.75 -6.13
N ILE A 166 -1.93 4.49 -6.45
CA ILE A 166 -1.93 3.37 -5.48
C ILE A 166 -0.58 2.65 -5.48
N PHE A 167 -0.07 2.31 -6.68
CA PHE A 167 1.10 1.45 -6.84
C PHE A 167 2.33 2.20 -7.34
N ALA A 168 2.21 3.49 -7.72
CA ALA A 168 3.21 4.17 -8.55
C ALA A 168 3.57 3.36 -9.80
N GLY A 169 2.62 2.55 -10.28
CA GLY A 169 2.80 1.52 -11.29
C GLY A 169 2.44 1.96 -12.71
N ASP A 170 2.76 1.07 -13.64
CA ASP A 170 2.37 1.20 -15.05
C ASP A 170 1.23 0.20 -15.33
N PRO A 171 0.00 0.65 -15.68
CA PRO A 171 -1.10 -0.24 -16.00
C PRO A 171 -0.82 -1.17 -17.19
N GLU A 172 0.19 -0.84 -18.03
CA GLU A 172 0.59 -1.69 -19.17
C GLU A 172 1.31 -2.98 -18.73
N THR A 173 1.86 -3.01 -17.53
CA THR A 173 2.63 -4.16 -17.03
C THR A 173 1.99 -4.84 -15.82
N MET A 174 1.12 -4.14 -15.09
CA MET A 174 0.54 -4.63 -13.84
C MET A 174 -0.63 -5.57 -14.08
N SER A 175 -0.64 -6.69 -13.36
CA SER A 175 -1.67 -7.73 -13.41
C SER A 175 -3.00 -7.26 -12.81
N LEU A 176 -4.09 -7.41 -13.52
CA LEU A 176 -5.43 -7.17 -12.99
C LEU A 176 -5.72 -8.09 -11.80
N GLN A 177 -5.47 -9.38 -11.96
CA GLN A 177 -5.76 -10.40 -10.96
C GLN A 177 -5.01 -10.17 -9.65
N SER A 178 -3.74 -9.76 -9.74
CA SER A 178 -2.89 -9.58 -8.57
C SER A 178 -3.10 -8.22 -7.89
N CYS A 179 -3.38 -7.16 -8.65
CA CYS A 179 -3.56 -5.81 -8.11
C CYS A 179 -5.00 -5.56 -7.60
N PHE A 180 -5.99 -6.05 -8.35
CA PHE A 180 -7.41 -5.84 -8.06
C PHE A 180 -8.20 -7.15 -8.18
N PRO A 181 -7.93 -8.16 -7.33
CA PRO A 181 -8.55 -9.49 -7.43
C PRO A 181 -10.09 -9.41 -7.38
N ARG A 182 -10.65 -8.45 -6.65
CA ARG A 182 -12.11 -8.28 -6.60
C ARG A 182 -12.70 -7.81 -7.93
N ILE A 183 -12.01 -6.96 -8.67
CA ILE A 183 -12.45 -6.51 -10.00
C ILE A 183 -12.44 -7.68 -10.98
N HIS A 184 -11.36 -8.45 -10.98
CA HIS A 184 -11.25 -9.69 -11.76
C HIS A 184 -12.39 -10.65 -11.42
N GLN A 185 -12.62 -10.91 -10.14
CA GLN A 185 -13.67 -11.80 -9.65
C GLN A 185 -15.08 -11.33 -10.07
N LEU A 186 -15.37 -10.02 -10.00
CA LEU A 186 -16.66 -9.47 -10.45
C LEU A 186 -16.92 -9.71 -11.93
N GLU A 187 -15.88 -9.62 -12.76
CA GLU A 187 -16.02 -9.99 -14.19
C GLU A 187 -16.34 -11.46 -14.37
N GLN A 188 -15.62 -12.35 -13.66
CA GLN A 188 -15.83 -13.80 -13.77
C GLN A 188 -17.21 -14.25 -13.28
N GLU A 189 -17.67 -13.72 -12.15
CA GLU A 189 -18.95 -14.10 -11.52
C GLU A 189 -20.16 -13.51 -12.23
N TYR A 190 -20.08 -12.23 -12.61
CA TYR A 190 -21.26 -11.46 -13.12
C TYR A 190 -21.18 -11.15 -14.61
N GLY A 191 -20.06 -11.45 -15.26
CA GLY A 191 -19.87 -11.17 -16.69
C GLY A 191 -19.57 -9.70 -17.00
N GLY A 192 -19.36 -8.83 -15.99
CA GLY A 192 -19.02 -7.43 -16.17
C GLY A 192 -19.22 -6.59 -14.91
N LEU A 193 -18.61 -5.41 -14.89
CA LEU A 193 -18.61 -4.54 -13.70
C LEU A 193 -19.97 -3.89 -13.46
N ILE A 194 -20.62 -3.36 -14.49
CA ILE A 194 -21.94 -2.73 -14.36
C ILE A 194 -22.99 -3.80 -14.02
N LYS A 195 -22.92 -4.99 -14.63
CA LYS A 195 -23.79 -6.13 -14.28
C LYS A 195 -23.63 -6.52 -12.80
N ALA A 196 -22.38 -6.60 -12.33
CA ALA A 196 -22.05 -6.86 -10.92
C ALA A 196 -22.66 -5.79 -10.00
N MET A 197 -22.45 -4.51 -10.31
CA MET A 197 -22.99 -3.39 -9.51
C MET A 197 -24.51 -3.46 -9.38
N VAL A 198 -25.23 -3.71 -10.50
CA VAL A 198 -26.70 -3.81 -10.50
C VAL A 198 -27.16 -5.01 -9.66
N ARG A 199 -26.54 -6.19 -9.82
CA ARG A 199 -26.91 -7.39 -9.05
C ARG A 199 -26.65 -7.20 -7.56
N LEU A 200 -25.46 -6.72 -7.20
CA LEU A 200 -25.10 -6.46 -5.79
C LEU A 200 -26.00 -5.39 -5.15
N ALA A 201 -26.37 -4.34 -5.89
CA ALA A 201 -27.33 -3.35 -5.40
C ALA A 201 -28.73 -3.94 -5.15
N ARG A 202 -29.20 -4.85 -6.04
CA ARG A 202 -30.49 -5.56 -5.86
C ARG A 202 -30.45 -6.50 -4.66
N GLN A 203 -29.38 -7.26 -4.49
CA GLN A 203 -29.19 -8.14 -3.33
C GLN A 203 -29.24 -7.36 -2.01
N LYS A 204 -28.49 -6.27 -1.89
CA LYS A 204 -28.51 -5.41 -0.71
C LYS A 204 -29.88 -4.81 -0.41
N ARG A 205 -30.61 -4.44 -1.45
CA ARG A 205 -31.98 -3.93 -1.28
C ARG A 205 -32.93 -5.01 -0.75
N ALA A 206 -32.76 -6.26 -1.18
CA ALA A 206 -33.51 -7.40 -0.69
C ALA A 206 -33.15 -7.74 0.76
N GLU A 207 -31.85 -7.74 1.10
CA GLU A 207 -31.36 -7.98 2.46
C GLU A 207 -31.85 -6.91 3.46
N ARG A 208 -31.79 -5.61 3.07
CA ARG A 208 -32.38 -4.51 3.87
C ARG A 208 -33.90 -4.69 4.11
N LYS A 209 -34.63 -5.11 3.08
CA LYS A 209 -36.05 -5.40 3.20
C LYS A 209 -36.34 -6.58 4.11
N ALA A 210 -35.41 -7.54 4.20
CA ALA A 210 -35.47 -8.70 5.08
C ALA A 210 -34.93 -8.42 6.51
N GLY A 211 -34.65 -7.15 6.86
CA GLY A 211 -34.19 -6.73 8.20
C GLY A 211 -32.75 -7.16 8.54
N LYS A 212 -31.94 -7.59 7.56
CA LYS A 212 -30.54 -7.94 7.81
C LYS A 212 -29.67 -6.68 7.82
N GLU A 213 -28.77 -6.57 8.80
CA GLU A 213 -27.71 -5.58 8.75
C GLU A 213 -26.83 -5.83 7.51
N VAL A 214 -26.82 -4.87 6.61
CA VAL A 214 -26.03 -4.96 5.37
C VAL A 214 -24.77 -4.13 5.56
N ALA A 215 -23.62 -4.78 5.64
CA ALA A 215 -22.33 -4.11 5.61
C ALA A 215 -22.21 -3.16 4.40
N SER A 216 -21.54 -2.03 4.57
CA SER A 216 -21.38 -0.98 3.58
C SER A 216 -20.91 -1.53 2.22
N ALA A 217 -21.43 -0.94 1.14
CA ALA A 217 -21.30 -1.44 -0.22
C ALA A 217 -19.85 -1.62 -0.69
N ALA A 218 -19.66 -2.59 -1.60
CA ALA A 218 -18.46 -2.76 -2.41
C ALA A 218 -18.20 -1.50 -3.25
N GLY A 219 -17.40 -0.64 -2.72
CA GLY A 219 -16.80 0.57 -3.29
C GLY A 219 -15.67 0.94 -2.34
N PRO A 220 -14.81 1.89 -2.66
CA PRO A 220 -13.84 2.43 -1.68
C PRO A 220 -14.58 3.25 -0.61
N GLY A 221 -15.63 2.66 -0.03
CA GLY A 221 -16.40 3.23 1.06
C GLY A 221 -15.62 2.98 2.34
N GLY A 222 -15.16 4.05 2.94
CA GLY A 222 -14.42 4.10 4.18
C GLY A 222 -13.82 5.49 4.33
N VAL A 223 -13.59 5.90 5.55
CA VAL A 223 -12.89 7.14 5.85
C VAL A 223 -11.42 6.80 5.95
N LEU A 224 -10.57 7.61 5.30
CA LEU A 224 -9.15 7.50 5.50
C LEU A 224 -8.84 7.87 6.95
N THR A 225 -8.17 6.98 7.65
CA THR A 225 -7.85 7.10 9.06
C THR A 225 -6.34 7.00 9.25
N SER A 226 -5.79 7.86 10.07
CA SER A 226 -4.37 7.91 10.45
C SER A 226 -4.26 7.99 11.97
N PHE A 227 -3.13 8.48 12.47
CA PHE A 227 -2.90 8.72 13.88
C PHE A 227 -2.53 10.19 14.12
N ARG A 228 -2.71 10.67 15.35
CA ARG A 228 -2.44 12.06 15.71
C ARG A 228 -0.97 12.44 15.49
N GLY A 229 -0.02 11.55 15.83
CA GLY A 229 1.41 11.74 15.59
C GLY A 229 1.91 11.13 14.28
N GLY A 230 1.00 10.74 13.37
CA GLY A 230 1.35 10.12 12.09
C GLY A 230 1.28 8.60 12.11
N VAL A 231 1.44 7.98 10.93
CA VAL A 231 1.28 6.52 10.79
C VAL A 231 2.33 5.71 11.56
N GLN A 232 3.45 6.31 11.91
CA GLN A 232 4.50 5.68 12.69
C GLN A 232 4.01 5.23 14.07
N GLU A 233 3.02 5.93 14.67
CA GLU A 233 2.44 5.53 15.96
C GLU A 233 2.00 4.06 15.96
N LEU A 234 1.48 3.54 14.84
CA LEU A 234 1.08 2.14 14.75
C LEU A 234 2.26 1.20 14.99
N THR A 235 3.39 1.46 14.36
CA THR A 235 4.58 0.60 14.47
C THR A 235 5.26 0.75 15.82
N ASP A 236 5.31 1.97 16.37
CA ASP A 236 5.90 2.24 17.67
C ASP A 236 5.12 1.54 18.80
N HIS A 237 3.80 1.68 18.81
CA HIS A 237 2.95 0.99 19.79
C HIS A 237 2.95 -0.53 19.59
N THR A 238 3.06 -1.03 18.36
CA THR A 238 3.16 -2.47 18.10
C THR A 238 4.49 -3.00 18.67
N ALA A 239 5.59 -2.32 18.43
CA ALA A 239 6.90 -2.70 18.98
C ALA A 239 6.92 -2.68 20.52
N ALA A 240 6.34 -1.62 21.12
CA ALA A 240 6.27 -1.48 22.58
C ALA A 240 5.41 -2.56 23.26
N ALA A 241 4.45 -3.17 22.53
CA ALA A 241 3.60 -4.24 23.05
C ALA A 241 4.23 -5.64 22.96
N LEU A 242 5.40 -5.77 22.35
CA LEU A 242 6.11 -7.05 22.25
C LEU A 242 6.84 -7.36 23.56
N ALA A 243 6.65 -8.58 24.07
CA ALA A 243 7.35 -9.07 25.25
C ALA A 243 8.80 -9.51 24.94
N GLY A 244 9.04 -9.95 23.71
CA GLY A 244 10.36 -10.42 23.26
C GLY A 244 11.25 -9.29 22.72
N PRO A 245 12.54 -9.58 22.50
CA PRO A 245 13.49 -8.57 22.02
C PRO A 245 13.14 -8.00 20.64
N VAL A 246 13.20 -6.68 20.52
CA VAL A 246 13.16 -5.95 19.23
C VAL A 246 14.53 -5.29 19.05
N ARG A 247 15.31 -5.78 18.10
CA ARG A 247 16.72 -5.41 17.90
C ARG A 247 16.84 -4.60 16.61
N THR A 248 17.23 -3.33 16.73
CA THR A 248 17.62 -2.45 15.62
C THR A 248 19.10 -2.55 15.34
N GLY A 249 19.57 -2.17 14.14
CA GLY A 249 20.94 -2.35 13.71
C GLY A 249 21.38 -3.82 13.60
N ALA A 250 20.39 -4.74 13.60
CA ALA A 250 20.59 -6.19 13.57
C ALA A 250 20.34 -6.73 12.16
N GLU A 251 21.21 -6.39 11.20
CA GLU A 251 21.14 -6.87 9.83
C GLU A 251 21.48 -8.36 9.76
N VAL A 252 20.53 -9.19 9.33
CA VAL A 252 20.79 -10.59 9.00
C VAL A 252 21.43 -10.66 7.62
N ARG A 253 22.63 -11.24 7.55
CA ARG A 253 23.40 -11.40 6.33
C ARG A 253 23.26 -12.78 5.69
N GLU A 254 23.05 -13.78 6.53
CA GLU A 254 22.94 -15.16 6.06
C GLU A 254 21.96 -15.94 6.93
N ILE A 255 21.24 -16.86 6.30
CA ILE A 255 20.40 -17.86 6.93
C ILE A 255 20.95 -19.22 6.52
N ARG A 256 21.27 -20.09 7.48
CA ARG A 256 21.65 -21.48 7.24
C ARG A 256 20.65 -22.42 7.86
N LYS A 257 20.40 -23.55 7.21
CA LYS A 257 19.64 -24.62 7.83
C LYS A 257 20.51 -25.34 8.85
N SER A 258 20.02 -25.46 10.09
CA SER A 258 20.62 -26.29 11.13
C SER A 258 19.83 -27.59 11.32
N GLN A 259 20.29 -28.47 12.19
CA GLN A 259 19.64 -29.75 12.45
C GLN A 259 18.20 -29.57 12.94
N ASP A 260 17.97 -28.63 13.85
CA ASP A 260 16.67 -28.43 14.52
C ASP A 260 15.95 -27.14 14.11
N GLY A 261 16.54 -26.32 13.26
CA GLY A 261 15.97 -25.02 12.87
C GLY A 261 16.84 -24.26 11.88
N PHE A 262 17.19 -23.05 12.22
CA PHE A 262 17.98 -22.12 11.41
C PHE A 262 19.01 -21.39 12.26
N GLU A 263 20.16 -21.14 11.65
CA GLU A 263 21.21 -20.27 12.17
C GLU A 263 21.22 -18.97 11.35
N LEU A 264 21.19 -17.84 12.03
CA LEU A 264 21.16 -16.49 11.46
C LEU A 264 22.46 -15.78 11.78
N SER A 265 23.27 -15.46 10.76
CA SER A 265 24.48 -14.66 10.92
C SER A 265 24.16 -13.18 10.77
N LEU A 266 24.50 -12.37 11.78
CA LEU A 266 24.29 -10.93 11.78
C LEU A 266 25.53 -10.19 11.25
N ALA A 267 25.33 -8.97 10.74
CA ALA A 267 26.40 -8.13 10.21
C ALA A 267 27.49 -7.76 11.25
N ASN A 268 27.16 -7.77 12.52
CA ASN A 268 28.09 -7.53 13.64
C ASN A 268 28.91 -8.77 14.03
N GLY A 269 28.78 -9.89 13.34
CA GLY A 269 29.45 -11.15 13.61
C GLY A 269 28.76 -12.07 14.63
N GLU A 270 27.65 -11.64 15.20
CA GLU A 270 26.83 -12.46 16.11
C GLU A 270 26.07 -13.54 15.31
N THR A 271 25.90 -14.70 15.92
CA THR A 271 25.06 -15.78 15.41
C THR A 271 23.87 -16.01 16.34
N LEU A 272 22.68 -16.13 15.78
CA LEU A 272 21.44 -16.37 16.50
C LEU A 272 20.76 -17.64 15.96
N GLU A 273 20.40 -18.53 16.88
CA GLU A 273 19.60 -19.71 16.54
C GLU A 273 18.11 -19.45 16.65
N ALA A 274 17.34 -19.99 15.69
CA ALA A 274 15.89 -19.93 15.67
C ALA A 274 15.31 -21.28 15.20
N ASP A 275 14.25 -21.72 15.86
CA ASP A 275 13.53 -22.92 15.43
C ASP A 275 12.68 -22.62 14.18
N LEU A 276 12.19 -21.39 14.07
CA LEU A 276 11.42 -20.87 12.94
C LEU A 276 11.90 -19.47 12.53
N VAL A 277 11.79 -19.18 11.24
CA VAL A 277 12.09 -17.84 10.67
C VAL A 277 10.88 -17.33 9.90
N VAL A 278 10.44 -16.12 10.25
CA VAL A 278 9.41 -15.39 9.48
C VAL A 278 10.05 -14.16 8.87
N SER A 279 10.13 -14.13 7.54
CA SER A 279 10.69 -12.98 6.82
C SER A 279 9.60 -12.01 6.40
N ALA A 280 9.72 -10.77 6.84
CA ALA A 280 8.91 -9.61 6.45
C ALA A 280 9.73 -8.54 5.70
N VAL A 281 10.96 -8.87 5.31
CA VAL A 281 11.82 -7.96 4.54
C VAL A 281 11.36 -7.89 3.07
N PRO A 282 11.69 -6.79 2.33
CA PRO A 282 11.35 -6.67 0.92
C PRO A 282 11.90 -7.83 0.09
N ALA A 283 11.18 -8.21 -0.99
CA ALA A 283 11.52 -9.38 -1.81
C ALA A 283 12.97 -9.34 -2.36
N HIS A 284 13.47 -8.17 -2.75
CA HIS A 284 14.84 -8.01 -3.23
C HIS A 284 15.91 -8.30 -2.14
N ALA A 285 15.65 -7.88 -0.89
CA ALA A 285 16.53 -8.18 0.24
C ALA A 285 16.43 -9.68 0.60
N LEU A 286 15.23 -10.23 0.62
CA LEU A 286 14.99 -11.65 0.87
C LEU A 286 15.68 -12.52 -0.18
N ALA A 287 15.72 -12.11 -1.45
CA ALA A 287 16.42 -12.84 -2.51
C ALA A 287 17.90 -13.03 -2.21
N GLY A 288 18.56 -12.04 -1.58
CA GLY A 288 19.94 -12.17 -1.11
C GLY A 288 20.09 -13.26 -0.05
N LEU A 289 19.19 -13.28 0.93
CA LEU A 289 19.21 -14.25 2.03
C LEU A 289 18.88 -15.68 1.54
N MET A 290 18.04 -15.81 0.52
CA MET A 290 17.63 -17.11 -0.02
C MET A 290 18.62 -17.68 -1.04
N ALA A 291 19.47 -16.87 -1.65
CA ALA A 291 20.38 -17.33 -2.71
C ALA A 291 21.29 -18.51 -2.29
N PRO A 292 21.88 -18.54 -1.09
CA PRO A 292 22.66 -19.67 -0.61
C PRO A 292 21.81 -20.93 -0.31
N LEU A 293 20.57 -20.76 0.10
CA LEU A 293 19.67 -21.86 0.46
C LEU A 293 18.96 -22.46 -0.76
N ASP A 294 18.41 -21.60 -1.62
CA ASP A 294 17.61 -21.98 -2.79
C ASP A 294 17.72 -20.90 -3.86
N SER A 295 18.62 -21.10 -4.81
CA SER A 295 18.88 -20.15 -5.89
C SER A 295 17.66 -19.89 -6.79
N ALA A 296 16.81 -20.91 -7.00
CA ALA A 296 15.60 -20.74 -7.80
C ALA A 296 14.50 -19.95 -7.04
N MET A 297 14.40 -20.10 -5.72
CA MET A 297 13.56 -19.26 -4.88
C MET A 297 14.05 -17.79 -4.92
N ALA A 298 15.36 -17.60 -4.82
CA ALA A 298 15.96 -16.26 -4.93
C ALA A 298 15.68 -15.60 -6.28
N GLU A 299 15.68 -16.35 -7.37
CA GLU A 299 15.37 -15.84 -8.70
C GLU A 299 13.89 -15.41 -8.81
N LEU A 300 12.95 -16.21 -8.29
CA LEU A 300 11.54 -15.82 -8.23
C LEU A 300 11.31 -14.52 -7.44
N LEU A 301 12.05 -14.33 -6.35
CA LEU A 301 12.01 -13.12 -5.53
C LEU A 301 12.56 -11.89 -6.27
N ARG A 302 13.68 -12.04 -7.02
CA ARG A 302 14.27 -10.98 -7.85
C ARG A 302 13.33 -10.51 -8.97
N GLN A 303 12.48 -11.42 -9.47
CA GLN A 303 11.48 -11.11 -10.49
C GLN A 303 10.32 -10.26 -9.98
N ILE A 304 10.25 -9.89 -8.69
CA ILE A 304 9.29 -8.93 -8.16
C ILE A 304 9.89 -7.52 -8.24
N PRO A 305 9.53 -6.71 -9.25
CA PRO A 305 10.12 -5.39 -9.42
C PRO A 305 9.62 -4.41 -8.36
N TYR A 306 10.36 -3.34 -8.15
CA TYR A 306 9.96 -2.25 -7.26
C TYR A 306 9.99 -0.91 -8.02
N ALA A 307 8.98 -0.08 -7.82
CA ALA A 307 8.99 1.29 -8.29
C ALA A 307 9.78 2.18 -7.31
N SER A 308 10.58 3.10 -7.85
CA SER A 308 11.22 4.18 -7.07
C SER A 308 10.27 5.36 -6.88
N MET A 309 10.48 6.16 -5.83
CA MET A 309 9.62 7.31 -5.54
C MET A 309 10.35 8.40 -4.77
N ASN A 310 10.20 9.64 -5.22
CA ASN A 310 10.45 10.83 -4.40
C ASN A 310 9.12 11.32 -3.83
N VAL A 311 9.09 11.56 -2.52
CA VAL A 311 7.98 12.21 -1.81
C VAL A 311 8.44 13.58 -1.37
N ILE A 312 7.74 14.61 -1.81
CA ILE A 312 8.11 16.01 -1.59
C ILE A 312 7.02 16.69 -0.79
N CYS A 313 7.36 17.16 0.41
CA CYS A 313 6.51 17.93 1.29
C CYS A 313 6.87 19.41 1.15
N PHE A 314 5.89 20.23 0.78
CA PHE A 314 6.01 21.68 0.71
C PHE A 314 5.04 22.34 1.71
N GLY A 315 5.58 23.12 2.63
CA GLY A 315 4.81 23.98 3.53
C GLY A 315 4.70 25.39 2.96
N TYR A 316 3.51 25.98 3.06
CA TYR A 316 3.23 27.34 2.63
C TYR A 316 2.39 28.06 3.66
N GLN A 317 2.55 29.39 3.78
CA GLN A 317 1.51 30.25 4.35
C GLN A 317 0.23 30.09 3.52
N ARG A 318 -0.92 29.93 4.17
CA ARG A 318 -2.20 29.66 3.49
C ARG A 318 -2.56 30.72 2.44
N GLU A 319 -2.24 31.97 2.70
CA GLU A 319 -2.48 33.13 1.81
C GLU A 319 -1.67 33.09 0.51
N LYS A 320 -0.55 32.38 0.47
CA LYS A 320 0.24 32.18 -0.75
C LYS A 320 -0.43 31.26 -1.78
N ILE A 321 -1.50 30.59 -1.39
CA ILE A 321 -2.25 29.67 -2.23
C ILE A 321 -3.67 30.20 -2.43
N SER A 322 -3.94 30.76 -3.61
CA SER A 322 -5.24 31.33 -3.96
C SER A 322 -6.36 30.29 -4.09
N ARG A 323 -5.99 29.05 -4.48
CA ARG A 323 -6.96 27.96 -4.68
C ARG A 323 -7.49 27.44 -3.34
N PRO A 324 -8.81 27.18 -3.22
CA PRO A 324 -9.35 26.42 -2.11
C PRO A 324 -8.73 25.03 -2.06
N LEU A 325 -8.23 24.62 -0.88
CA LEU A 325 -7.73 23.27 -0.63
C LEU A 325 -8.84 22.41 -0.01
N ASP A 326 -9.99 22.33 -0.67
CA ASP A 326 -11.22 21.71 -0.20
C ASP A 326 -11.36 20.25 -0.66
N GLY A 327 -10.29 19.47 -0.57
CA GLY A 327 -10.27 18.09 -1.06
C GLY A 327 -9.06 17.28 -0.63
N PHE A 328 -8.96 16.10 -1.21
CA PHE A 328 -7.85 15.17 -0.98
C PHE A 328 -6.56 15.61 -1.68
N GLY A 329 -6.73 16.24 -2.85
CA GLY A 329 -5.67 16.49 -3.80
C GLY A 329 -6.02 15.95 -5.18
N TYR A 330 -5.02 15.79 -6.01
CA TYR A 330 -5.21 15.39 -7.41
C TYR A 330 -4.18 14.38 -7.88
N LEU A 331 -4.59 13.60 -8.90
CA LEU A 331 -3.72 12.74 -9.68
C LEU A 331 -3.58 13.28 -11.10
N ILE A 332 -2.49 12.93 -11.75
CA ILE A 332 -2.15 13.41 -13.09
C ILE A 332 -2.04 12.23 -14.05
N PRO A 333 -2.88 12.17 -15.10
CA PRO A 333 -2.74 11.21 -16.18
C PRO A 333 -1.36 11.34 -16.86
N ARG A 334 -0.74 10.21 -17.19
CA ARG A 334 0.58 10.17 -17.87
C ARG A 334 0.64 11.03 -19.14
N ARG A 335 -0.47 11.06 -19.89
CA ARG A 335 -0.61 11.83 -21.14
C ARG A 335 -0.49 13.35 -20.96
N GLU A 336 -0.71 13.88 -19.74
CA GLU A 336 -0.55 15.31 -19.45
C GLU A 336 0.92 15.76 -19.40
N GLY A 337 1.87 14.82 -19.47
CA GLY A 337 3.31 15.10 -19.61
C GLY A 337 3.96 15.75 -18.38
N ARG A 338 3.29 15.78 -17.23
CA ARG A 338 3.79 16.41 -16.01
C ARG A 338 4.86 15.55 -15.32
N GLN A 339 5.64 16.17 -14.45
CA GLN A 339 6.73 15.50 -13.73
C GLN A 339 6.22 14.68 -12.54
N THR A 340 5.21 15.22 -11.84
CA THR A 340 4.59 14.57 -10.68
C THR A 340 3.48 13.58 -11.09
N LEU A 341 3.24 12.59 -10.23
CA LEU A 341 2.11 11.66 -10.34
C LEU A 341 0.82 12.27 -9.77
N GLY A 342 0.97 13.18 -8.82
CA GLY A 342 -0.11 13.86 -8.15
C GLY A 342 0.39 14.61 -6.92
N THR A 343 -0.52 15.38 -6.31
CA THR A 343 -0.26 16.12 -5.07
C THR A 343 -1.43 15.95 -4.12
N LEU A 344 -1.13 15.52 -2.91
CA LEU A 344 -2.07 15.47 -1.78
C LEU A 344 -2.07 16.82 -1.06
N TRP A 345 -3.23 17.23 -0.58
CA TRP A 345 -3.39 18.40 0.27
C TRP A 345 -3.43 17.94 1.73
N ASP A 346 -2.27 17.52 2.25
CA ASP A 346 -2.17 16.77 3.51
C ASP A 346 -2.84 17.48 4.69
N SER A 347 -2.68 18.81 4.81
CA SER A 347 -3.35 19.61 5.85
C SER A 347 -4.87 19.74 5.68
N SER A 348 -5.41 19.47 4.47
CA SER A 348 -6.85 19.41 4.24
C SER A 348 -7.42 18.01 4.49
N ILE A 349 -6.57 16.99 4.41
CA ILE A 349 -6.94 15.61 4.75
C ILE A 349 -6.94 15.45 6.27
N PHE A 350 -5.88 15.89 6.92
CA PHE A 350 -5.69 15.83 8.36
C PHE A 350 -5.23 17.20 8.87
N PRO A 351 -6.06 17.92 9.65
CA PRO A 351 -5.81 19.32 10.01
C PRO A 351 -4.54 19.55 10.84
N ASN A 352 -4.01 18.51 11.47
CA ASN A 352 -2.80 18.56 12.30
C ASN A 352 -1.48 18.35 11.52
N ARG A 353 -1.51 18.37 10.18
CA ARG A 353 -0.31 18.18 9.34
C ARG A 353 0.49 19.47 9.12
N ALA A 354 -0.06 20.63 9.45
CA ALA A 354 0.62 21.91 9.31
C ALA A 354 0.32 22.82 10.52
N PRO A 355 1.19 23.79 10.83
CA PRO A 355 0.90 24.85 11.82
C PRO A 355 -0.33 25.66 11.45
N GLN A 356 -0.92 26.33 12.43
CA GLN A 356 -2.05 27.22 12.21
C GLN A 356 -1.69 28.32 11.19
N GLY A 357 -2.57 28.59 10.23
CA GLY A 357 -2.35 29.55 9.15
C GLY A 357 -1.45 29.06 8.03
N GLN A 358 -0.95 27.81 8.12
CA GLN A 358 -0.11 27.19 7.10
C GLN A 358 -0.76 25.95 6.49
N VAL A 359 -0.25 25.48 5.38
CA VAL A 359 -0.72 24.28 4.68
C VAL A 359 0.44 23.42 4.24
N LEU A 360 0.19 22.10 4.20
CA LEU A 360 1.14 21.11 3.73
C LEU A 360 0.62 20.46 2.44
N LEU A 361 1.42 20.58 1.38
CA LEU A 361 1.21 19.89 0.11
C LEU A 361 2.26 18.77 -0.02
N ARG A 362 1.83 17.56 -0.36
CA ARG A 362 2.73 16.42 -0.55
C ARG A 362 2.62 15.89 -1.98
N SER A 363 3.67 16.09 -2.76
CA SER A 363 3.77 15.65 -4.15
C SER A 363 4.57 14.35 -4.27
N MET A 364 4.20 13.51 -5.22
CA MET A 364 4.93 12.28 -5.57
C MET A 364 5.50 12.39 -6.96
N MET A 365 6.79 12.02 -7.12
CA MET A 365 7.49 12.03 -8.41
C MET A 365 8.34 10.76 -8.57
N GLY A 366 8.21 10.09 -9.73
CA GLY A 366 8.90 8.83 -10.02
C GLY A 366 7.93 7.76 -10.50
N GLY A 367 7.95 6.61 -9.83
CA GLY A 367 7.15 5.43 -10.19
C GLY A 367 7.73 4.63 -11.35
N ALA A 368 7.06 3.52 -11.69
CA ALA A 368 7.48 2.60 -12.74
C ALA A 368 7.61 3.27 -14.12
N THR A 369 6.84 4.35 -14.36
CA THR A 369 6.85 5.07 -15.64
C THR A 369 7.93 6.15 -15.75
N LYS A 370 8.56 6.53 -14.64
CA LYS A 370 9.63 7.56 -14.57
C LYS A 370 10.73 7.15 -13.58
N PRO A 371 11.38 6.00 -13.76
CA PRO A 371 12.36 5.48 -12.79
C PRO A 371 13.55 6.39 -12.58
N GLY A 372 13.98 7.16 -13.62
CA GLY A 372 15.09 8.10 -13.53
C GLY A 372 14.87 9.29 -12.59
N ALA A 373 13.63 9.53 -12.12
CA ALA A 373 13.36 10.65 -11.22
C ALA A 373 14.08 10.53 -9.87
N ILE A 374 14.45 9.32 -9.44
CA ILE A 374 15.15 9.08 -8.18
C ILE A 374 16.59 9.66 -8.17
N ALA A 375 17.21 9.74 -9.34
CA ALA A 375 18.59 10.22 -9.50
C ALA A 375 18.71 11.75 -9.59
N LEU A 376 17.57 12.47 -9.64
CA LEU A 376 17.58 13.93 -9.69
C LEU A 376 18.07 14.54 -8.38
N SER A 377 18.81 15.65 -8.45
CA SER A 377 19.18 16.44 -7.27
C SER A 377 17.95 17.04 -6.58
N ASP A 378 18.09 17.43 -5.32
CA ASP A 378 17.00 18.08 -4.56
C ASP A 378 16.54 19.38 -5.23
N ALA A 379 17.46 20.15 -5.78
CA ALA A 379 17.15 21.37 -6.51
C ALA A 379 16.32 21.10 -7.77
N GLU A 380 16.65 20.06 -8.55
CA GLU A 380 15.89 19.66 -9.72
C GLU A 380 14.50 19.12 -9.34
N VAL A 381 14.43 18.28 -8.31
CA VAL A 381 13.15 17.77 -7.80
C VAL A 381 12.25 18.91 -7.36
N LYS A 382 12.77 19.84 -6.53
CA LYS A 382 12.04 21.02 -6.08
C LYS A 382 11.54 21.85 -7.27
N SER A 383 12.43 22.20 -8.19
CA SER A 383 12.10 23.02 -9.36
C SER A 383 11.00 22.41 -10.23
N ARG A 384 11.08 21.10 -10.51
CA ARG A 384 10.09 20.39 -11.34
C ARG A 384 8.72 20.31 -10.65
N VAL A 385 8.68 20.03 -9.36
CA VAL A 385 7.44 19.98 -8.58
C VAL A 385 6.79 21.37 -8.49
N MET A 386 7.58 22.41 -8.23
CA MET A 386 7.09 23.80 -8.25
C MET A 386 6.53 24.20 -9.61
N GLY A 387 7.18 23.77 -10.70
CA GLY A 387 6.69 23.98 -12.06
C GLY A 387 5.30 23.39 -12.28
N ASP A 388 5.08 22.15 -11.81
CA ASP A 388 3.77 21.49 -11.89
C ASP A 388 2.74 22.18 -10.99
N LEU A 389 3.09 22.55 -9.75
CA LEU A 389 2.18 23.26 -8.84
C LEU A 389 1.76 24.63 -9.41
N ARG A 390 2.69 25.35 -10.04
CA ARG A 390 2.39 26.64 -10.71
C ARG A 390 1.38 26.46 -11.84
N GLN A 391 1.57 25.46 -12.68
CA GLN A 391 0.70 25.21 -13.83
C GLN A 391 -0.67 24.66 -13.45
N ILE A 392 -0.73 23.79 -12.42
CA ILE A 392 -1.96 23.07 -12.05
C ILE A 392 -2.78 23.83 -11.03
N MET A 393 -2.11 24.45 -10.06
CA MET A 393 -2.76 25.11 -8.92
C MET A 393 -2.57 26.62 -8.90
N GLY A 394 -1.77 27.20 -9.78
CA GLY A 394 -1.42 28.63 -9.75
C GLY A 394 -0.47 29.01 -8.61
N VAL A 395 0.19 28.05 -7.96
CA VAL A 395 1.13 28.32 -6.85
C VAL A 395 2.45 28.78 -7.42
N GLY A 396 2.69 30.08 -7.44
CA GLY A 396 3.94 30.69 -7.94
C GLY A 396 4.95 31.05 -6.86
N ALA A 397 4.53 31.04 -5.59
CA ALA A 397 5.38 31.38 -4.45
C ALA A 397 6.39 30.28 -4.14
N GLU A 398 7.55 30.67 -3.58
CA GLU A 398 8.48 29.74 -2.96
C GLU A 398 7.85 29.12 -1.71
N PRO A 399 8.06 27.81 -1.46
CA PRO A 399 7.64 27.16 -0.22
C PRO A 399 8.46 27.69 0.97
N ASP A 400 7.79 27.85 2.10
CA ASP A 400 8.43 28.26 3.35
C ASP A 400 9.14 27.07 4.02
N PHE A 401 8.67 25.86 3.76
CA PHE A 401 9.23 24.59 4.25
C PHE A 401 9.37 23.59 3.10
N VAL A 402 10.46 22.85 3.06
CA VAL A 402 10.74 21.82 2.05
C VAL A 402 11.32 20.58 2.71
N ARG A 403 10.69 19.42 2.50
CA ARG A 403 11.26 18.12 2.87
C ARG A 403 11.14 17.16 1.71
N ILE A 404 12.24 16.50 1.33
CA ILE A 404 12.30 15.52 0.24
C ILE A 404 12.70 14.18 0.80
N PHE A 405 11.92 13.15 0.50
CA PHE A 405 12.20 11.77 0.85
C PHE A 405 12.42 10.94 -0.41
N ARG A 406 13.42 10.07 -0.38
CA ARG A 406 13.81 9.22 -1.50
C ARG A 406 13.60 7.75 -1.15
N HIS A 407 12.93 7.05 -2.06
CA HIS A 407 12.73 5.62 -1.96
C HIS A 407 13.21 4.97 -3.26
N GLU A 408 14.39 4.40 -3.27
CA GLU A 408 14.91 3.68 -4.45
C GLU A 408 14.04 2.48 -4.79
N GLN A 409 13.55 1.79 -3.79
CA GLN A 409 12.66 0.63 -3.89
C GLN A 409 11.42 0.83 -3.01
N ALA A 410 10.48 1.66 -3.50
CA ALA A 410 9.33 2.10 -2.74
C ALA A 410 8.25 1.02 -2.65
N ILE A 411 7.68 0.62 -3.77
CA ILE A 411 6.46 -0.18 -3.84
C ILE A 411 6.67 -1.39 -4.75
N PRO A 412 6.42 -2.63 -4.27
CA PRO A 412 6.48 -3.81 -5.13
C PRO A 412 5.43 -3.73 -6.23
N GLN A 413 5.81 -4.16 -7.42
CA GLN A 413 4.97 -4.12 -8.61
C GLN A 413 4.44 -5.52 -8.92
N TYR A 414 3.15 -5.70 -8.81
CA TYR A 414 2.47 -6.95 -9.16
C TYR A 414 2.24 -7.02 -10.65
N THR A 415 3.31 -7.28 -11.40
CA THR A 415 3.26 -7.42 -12.86
C THR A 415 2.59 -8.73 -13.28
N VAL A 416 2.16 -8.82 -14.54
CA VAL A 416 1.63 -10.07 -15.11
C VAL A 416 2.53 -11.27 -14.74
N GLY A 417 1.91 -12.36 -14.32
CA GLY A 417 2.60 -13.54 -13.79
C GLY A 417 2.96 -13.49 -12.31
N HIS A 418 2.63 -12.41 -11.57
CA HIS A 418 2.91 -12.31 -10.13
C HIS A 418 2.29 -13.47 -9.34
N ALA A 419 1.03 -13.82 -9.58
CA ALA A 419 0.38 -14.95 -8.91
C ALA A 419 1.09 -16.29 -9.19
N ARG A 420 1.66 -16.48 -10.40
CA ARG A 420 2.48 -17.67 -10.74
C ARG A 420 3.79 -17.68 -9.96
N ARG A 421 4.46 -16.51 -9.83
CA ARG A 421 5.67 -16.38 -9.00
C ARG A 421 5.39 -16.74 -7.54
N LEU A 422 4.28 -16.29 -6.98
CA LEU A 422 3.90 -16.62 -5.60
C LEU A 422 3.64 -18.12 -5.42
N ARG A 423 2.97 -18.79 -6.35
CA ARG A 423 2.80 -20.25 -6.29
C ARG A 423 4.15 -20.98 -6.35
N GLY A 424 5.05 -20.57 -7.25
CA GLY A 424 6.40 -21.16 -7.30
C GLY A 424 7.20 -20.92 -6.02
N LEU A 425 7.03 -19.77 -5.35
CA LEU A 425 7.63 -19.53 -4.04
C LEU A 425 7.02 -20.44 -2.97
N GLU A 426 5.72 -20.65 -2.96
CA GLU A 426 5.03 -21.50 -1.99
C GLU A 426 5.43 -22.98 -2.16
N GLU A 427 5.51 -23.47 -3.40
CA GLU A 427 6.01 -24.80 -3.73
C GLU A 427 7.45 -25.01 -3.22
N ARG A 428 8.32 -24.02 -3.38
CA ARG A 428 9.70 -24.11 -2.89
C ARG A 428 9.81 -24.00 -1.38
N LEU A 429 8.97 -23.18 -0.74
CA LEU A 429 8.92 -23.07 0.72
C LEU A 429 8.57 -24.41 1.39
N SER A 430 7.85 -25.30 0.73
CA SER A 430 7.56 -26.63 1.27
C SER A 430 8.83 -27.48 1.55
N ASN A 431 9.94 -27.18 0.87
CA ASN A 431 11.25 -27.81 1.11
C ASN A 431 12.00 -27.21 2.32
N TRP A 432 11.49 -26.11 2.88
CA TRP A 432 12.12 -25.38 3.97
C TRP A 432 11.17 -25.26 5.17
N PRO A 433 10.80 -26.38 5.82
CA PRO A 433 9.85 -26.37 6.94
C PRO A 433 10.39 -25.50 8.07
N GLY A 434 9.53 -24.59 8.55
CA GLY A 434 9.88 -23.58 9.55
C GLY A 434 10.27 -22.22 8.99
N LEU A 435 10.34 -22.07 7.66
CA LEU A 435 10.54 -20.76 7.00
C LEU A 435 9.20 -20.24 6.47
N PHE A 436 8.90 -18.96 6.74
CA PHE A 436 7.66 -18.30 6.33
C PHE A 436 7.96 -16.92 5.75
N PHE A 437 7.15 -16.50 4.76
CA PHE A 437 7.21 -15.16 4.17
C PHE A 437 5.93 -14.41 4.44
N THR A 438 6.06 -13.10 4.67
CA THR A 438 4.96 -12.15 4.85
C THR A 438 5.33 -10.80 4.26
N GLY A 439 4.37 -9.87 4.24
CA GLY A 439 4.61 -8.51 3.83
C GLY A 439 4.04 -8.14 2.46
N ASN A 440 4.27 -6.88 2.09
CA ASN A 440 3.62 -6.24 0.96
C ASN A 440 4.08 -6.74 -0.43
N ALA A 441 5.14 -7.51 -0.50
CA ALA A 441 5.56 -8.15 -1.76
C ALA A 441 4.65 -9.32 -2.16
N PHE A 442 3.88 -9.88 -1.23
CA PHE A 442 3.17 -11.15 -1.39
C PHE A 442 1.65 -11.02 -1.25
N PHE A 443 1.16 -10.22 -0.29
CA PHE A 443 -0.24 -10.28 0.18
C PHE A 443 -1.00 -8.96 0.14
N GLY A 444 -0.58 -8.01 -0.68
CA GLY A 444 -1.20 -6.69 -0.81
C GLY A 444 -0.37 -5.57 -0.19
N ILE A 445 -0.43 -4.40 -0.81
CA ILE A 445 0.43 -3.25 -0.48
C ILE A 445 -0.17 -2.30 0.57
N GLY A 446 -1.46 -2.41 0.86
CA GLY A 446 -2.14 -1.54 1.81
C GLY A 446 -1.81 -1.89 3.27
N ILE A 447 -1.97 -0.93 4.18
CA ILE A 447 -1.75 -1.15 5.62
C ILE A 447 -2.63 -2.28 6.13
N ASN A 448 -3.92 -2.25 5.82
CA ASN A 448 -4.85 -3.33 6.19
C ASN A 448 -4.44 -4.69 5.63
N ASP A 449 -3.88 -4.72 4.42
CA ASP A 449 -3.44 -5.96 3.79
C ASP A 449 -2.19 -6.52 4.49
N CYS A 450 -1.26 -5.65 4.89
CA CYS A 450 -0.07 -6.04 5.67
C CYS A 450 -0.43 -6.58 7.05
N VAL A 451 -1.37 -5.93 7.76
CA VAL A 451 -1.84 -6.39 9.08
C VAL A 451 -2.59 -7.72 8.95
N HIS A 452 -3.47 -7.85 7.93
CA HIS A 452 -4.16 -9.11 7.66
C HIS A 452 -3.19 -10.24 7.35
N ALA A 453 -2.20 -9.99 6.48
CA ALA A 453 -1.17 -10.97 6.15
C ALA A 453 -0.36 -11.41 7.38
N ALA A 454 -0.12 -10.49 8.31
CA ALA A 454 0.55 -10.78 9.57
C ALA A 454 -0.27 -11.77 10.43
N ASP A 455 -1.56 -11.51 10.62
CA ASP A 455 -2.46 -12.42 11.36
C ASP A 455 -2.55 -13.81 10.69
N GLN A 456 -2.63 -13.87 9.36
CA GLN A 456 -2.66 -15.13 8.59
C GLN A 456 -1.32 -15.87 8.68
N THR A 457 -0.20 -15.16 8.65
CA THR A 457 1.12 -15.76 8.78
C THR A 457 1.32 -16.35 10.18
N ALA A 458 0.90 -15.63 11.23
CA ALA A 458 0.91 -16.15 12.58
C ALA A 458 0.09 -17.45 12.71
N LEU A 459 -1.12 -17.49 12.14
CA LEU A 459 -1.95 -18.68 12.13
C LEU A 459 -1.26 -19.87 11.43
N ARG A 460 -0.61 -19.65 10.28
CA ARG A 460 0.16 -20.70 9.58
C ARG A 460 1.31 -21.23 10.42
N VAL A 461 2.06 -20.33 11.09
CA VAL A 461 3.16 -20.70 12.00
C VAL A 461 2.63 -21.57 13.16
N LEU A 462 1.55 -21.14 13.81
CA LEU A 462 0.98 -21.89 14.94
C LEU A 462 0.41 -23.24 14.50
N THR A 463 -0.20 -23.32 13.34
CA THR A 463 -0.68 -24.58 12.75
C THR A 463 0.50 -25.53 12.50
N PHE A 464 1.60 -25.05 11.94
CA PHE A 464 2.81 -25.81 11.72
C PHE A 464 3.39 -26.35 13.06
N LEU A 465 3.44 -25.53 14.10
CA LEU A 465 3.94 -25.96 15.41
C LEU A 465 3.09 -27.08 16.02
N ARG A 466 1.77 -26.98 15.93
CA ARG A 466 0.87 -28.04 16.43
C ARG A 466 1.07 -29.38 15.73
N GLN A 467 1.32 -29.35 14.41
CA GLN A 467 1.56 -30.57 13.62
C GLN A 467 2.89 -31.25 13.98
N ARG A 468 3.86 -30.52 14.57
CA ARG A 468 5.14 -31.10 15.02
C ARG A 468 5.09 -31.65 16.46
N GLN A 469 4.04 -31.36 17.20
CA GLN A 469 3.85 -31.85 18.57
C GLN A 469 3.05 -33.16 18.63
N VAL A 470 2.42 -33.57 17.53
CA VAL A 470 1.74 -34.85 17.29
C VAL A 470 2.70 -35.83 16.61
#